data_f953af8f5b21e1b7698620ccad3e2b17
#
_entry.id   f953af8f5b21e1b7698620ccad3e2b17
#
_cell.length_a   1.000
_cell.length_b   1.000
_cell.length_c   1.000
_cell.angle_alpha   90.00
_cell.angle_beta   90.00
_cell.angle_gamma   90.00
#
_symmetry.space_group_name_H-M   'P 1'
#
loop_
_entity.id
_entity.type
_entity.pdbx_description
1 polymer ?
#
loop_
_entity_poly.entity_id
_entity_poly.type
_entity_poly.pdbx_seq_one_letter_code
_entity_poly.pdbx_strand_id
1 'polypeptide(L)'
;MFEDMDPYVILLIFVAVILAVSLVAAFLPRMMKLDMRQIHLMVALSAGIFLGILFFMLLPETFEEAHEGGAGAMDPVLWIVGGFLVVLFVDVIVKRMHMNKCACEECDDKDHLHEVTSLTAFIGLAIHAVVDGLVIALAIGHGEALAAVVLVGISLHKFADVFALSSIFTLTKIEKKKTLVFMIAFILITPVAAILSMPVVDILEDFAIFIPLAVATGIFMYVGIYSLLPEAFHERRDSLKSLAIVVAGIVAIALIAILLGDAHGH
;
A
#
# COMPACT_ATOMS: atom_id res chain seq x y z
N MET A 1 8.68 23.36 11.71
CA MET A 1 9.08 23.65 10.32
C MET A 1 7.91 24.24 9.52
N PHE A 2 6.69 24.01 9.94
CA PHE A 2 5.46 24.45 9.27
C PHE A 2 4.63 25.43 10.10
N GLU A 3 5.13 25.92 11.27
CA GLU A 3 4.41 26.62 12.35
C GLU A 3 3.56 27.84 11.96
N ASP A 4 3.74 28.38 10.76
CA ASP A 4 2.95 29.54 10.27
C ASP A 4 2.44 29.30 8.84
N MET A 5 2.41 28.05 8.36
CA MET A 5 2.04 27.78 6.96
C MET A 5 0.53 27.52 6.84
N ASP A 6 -0.04 28.02 5.74
CA ASP A 6 -1.42 27.70 5.37
C ASP A 6 -1.58 26.17 5.15
N PRO A 7 -2.62 25.52 5.71
CA PRO A 7 -2.86 24.08 5.55
C PRO A 7 -2.85 23.60 4.10
N TYR A 8 -3.31 24.42 3.16
CA TYR A 8 -3.28 24.07 1.73
C TYR A 8 -1.86 24.10 1.16
N VAL A 9 -0.97 24.94 1.69
CA VAL A 9 0.46 24.93 1.29
C VAL A 9 1.13 23.68 1.81
N ILE A 10 0.84 23.25 3.04
CA ILE A 10 1.33 21.99 3.61
C ILE A 10 0.83 20.82 2.73
N LEU A 11 -0.45 20.79 2.39
CA LEU A 11 -1.03 19.78 1.49
C LEU A 11 -0.30 19.72 0.15
N LEU A 12 0.01 20.85 -0.47
CA LEU A 12 0.75 20.89 -1.74
C LEU A 12 2.15 20.30 -1.62
N ILE A 13 2.85 20.54 -0.51
CA ILE A 13 4.15 19.93 -0.22
C ILE A 13 4.02 18.42 -0.11
N PHE A 14 3.02 17.93 0.64
CA PHE A 14 2.74 16.50 0.78
C PHE A 14 2.48 15.85 -0.58
N VAL A 15 1.59 16.43 -1.37
CA VAL A 15 1.27 15.98 -2.72
C VAL A 15 2.52 15.91 -3.58
N ALA A 16 3.36 16.94 -3.55
CA ALA A 16 4.59 16.98 -4.35
C ALA A 16 5.58 15.87 -3.93
N VAL A 17 5.78 15.66 -2.63
CA VAL A 17 6.66 14.61 -2.09
C VAL A 17 6.14 13.22 -2.46
N ILE A 18 4.86 12.96 -2.23
CA ILE A 18 4.23 11.67 -2.54
C ILE A 18 4.28 11.37 -4.04
N LEU A 19 4.03 12.37 -4.90
CA LEU A 19 4.16 12.21 -6.35
C LEU A 19 5.60 11.89 -6.75
N ALA A 20 6.59 12.59 -6.19
CA ALA A 20 8.00 12.35 -6.48
C ALA A 20 8.43 10.91 -6.08
N VAL A 21 8.08 10.49 -4.86
CA VAL A 21 8.36 9.14 -4.34
C VAL A 21 7.67 8.08 -5.21
N SER A 22 6.41 8.28 -5.55
CA SER A 22 5.62 7.36 -6.38
C SER A 22 6.19 7.23 -7.79
N LEU A 23 6.63 8.33 -8.42
CA LEU A 23 7.26 8.30 -9.72
C LEU A 23 8.56 7.51 -9.70
N VAL A 24 9.43 7.76 -8.71
CA VAL A 24 10.68 6.99 -8.55
C VAL A 24 10.37 5.50 -8.41
N ALA A 25 9.43 5.12 -7.54
CA ALA A 25 9.05 3.74 -7.31
C ALA A 25 8.45 3.07 -8.56
N ALA A 26 7.65 3.79 -9.35
CA ALA A 26 7.02 3.26 -10.58
C ALA A 26 8.03 3.00 -11.70
N PHE A 27 9.04 3.86 -11.82
CA PHE A 27 10.03 3.74 -12.90
C PHE A 27 11.17 2.78 -12.55
N LEU A 28 11.49 2.59 -11.27
CA LEU A 28 12.62 1.78 -10.83
C LEU A 28 12.64 0.36 -11.43
N PRO A 29 11.55 -0.45 -11.36
CA PRO A 29 11.52 -1.78 -11.97
C PRO A 29 11.76 -1.78 -13.49
N ARG A 30 11.25 -0.75 -14.17
CA ARG A 30 11.33 -0.64 -15.63
C ARG A 30 12.72 -0.21 -16.13
N MET A 31 13.43 0.58 -15.35
CA MET A 31 14.79 1.04 -15.71
C MET A 31 15.82 -0.07 -15.60
N MET A 32 15.60 -1.07 -14.75
CA MET A 32 16.59 -2.10 -14.42
C MET A 32 16.74 -3.18 -15.50
N LYS A 33 15.91 -3.22 -16.57
CA LYS A 33 15.97 -4.21 -17.67
C LYS A 33 16.19 -5.65 -17.17
N LEU A 34 15.42 -6.05 -16.16
CA LEU A 34 15.57 -7.31 -15.46
C LEU A 34 15.05 -8.49 -16.30
N ASP A 35 15.66 -9.66 -16.12
CA ASP A 35 15.11 -10.92 -16.59
C ASP A 35 13.96 -11.40 -15.69
N MET A 36 13.18 -12.40 -16.15
CA MET A 36 12.01 -12.89 -15.39
C MET A 36 12.36 -13.37 -13.98
N ARG A 37 13.54 -13.99 -13.80
CA ARG A 37 14.00 -14.43 -12.49
C ARG A 37 14.27 -13.25 -11.55
N GLN A 38 14.90 -12.21 -12.06
CA GLN A 38 15.19 -11.00 -11.29
C GLN A 38 13.90 -10.27 -10.92
N ILE A 39 12.89 -10.27 -11.79
CA ILE A 39 11.57 -9.70 -11.51
C ILE A 39 10.89 -10.43 -10.34
N HIS A 40 10.91 -11.77 -10.31
CA HIS A 40 10.38 -12.53 -9.17
C HIS A 40 11.12 -12.22 -7.86
N LEU A 41 12.44 -12.02 -7.90
CA LEU A 41 13.21 -11.60 -6.72
C LEU A 41 12.86 -10.17 -6.29
N MET A 42 12.50 -9.29 -7.22
CA MET A 42 11.98 -7.95 -6.89
C MET A 42 10.60 -8.02 -6.24
N VAL A 43 9.72 -8.88 -6.72
CA VAL A 43 8.43 -9.12 -6.08
C VAL A 43 8.64 -9.68 -4.67
N ALA A 44 9.62 -10.57 -4.47
CA ALA A 44 9.99 -11.04 -3.13
C ALA A 44 10.48 -9.91 -2.22
N LEU A 45 11.29 -9.00 -2.73
CA LEU A 45 11.72 -7.81 -1.98
C LEU A 45 10.54 -6.91 -1.64
N SER A 46 9.65 -6.65 -2.61
CA SER A 46 8.43 -5.88 -2.40
C SER A 46 7.56 -6.51 -1.32
N ALA A 47 7.35 -7.83 -1.37
CA ALA A 47 6.59 -8.57 -0.36
C ALA A 47 7.21 -8.43 1.04
N GLY A 48 8.54 -8.50 1.14
CA GLY A 48 9.25 -8.32 2.39
C GLY A 48 9.11 -6.91 2.97
N ILE A 49 9.30 -5.88 2.15
CA ILE A 49 9.11 -4.48 2.55
C ILE A 49 7.66 -4.26 2.98
N PHE A 50 6.71 -4.78 2.21
CA PHE A 50 5.28 -4.65 2.46
C PHE A 50 4.87 -5.28 3.81
N LEU A 51 5.30 -6.51 4.07
CA LEU A 51 5.06 -7.19 5.34
C LEU A 51 5.79 -6.49 6.50
N GLY A 52 6.99 -5.96 6.27
CA GLY A 52 7.70 -5.17 7.27
C GLY A 52 6.90 -3.93 7.68
N ILE A 53 6.40 -3.17 6.72
CA ILE A 53 5.55 -2.00 6.97
C ILE A 53 4.26 -2.41 7.70
N LEU A 54 3.61 -3.48 7.25
CA LEU A 54 2.39 -4.00 7.88
C LEU A 54 2.61 -4.29 9.38
N PHE A 55 3.64 -5.07 9.72
CA PHE A 55 3.81 -5.57 11.08
C PHE A 55 4.52 -4.59 12.02
N PHE A 56 5.42 -3.74 11.51
CA PHE A 56 6.25 -2.86 12.33
C PHE A 56 5.85 -1.40 12.30
N MET A 57 4.95 -1.00 11.40
CA MET A 57 4.45 0.37 11.29
C MET A 57 2.92 0.42 11.40
N LEU A 58 2.18 -0.11 10.41
CA LEU A 58 0.72 0.06 10.34
C LEU A 58 -0.03 -0.62 11.48
N LEU A 59 0.36 -1.84 11.82
CA LEU A 59 -0.35 -2.60 12.86
C LEU A 59 -0.15 -1.99 14.25
N PRO A 60 1.08 -1.67 14.72
CA PRO A 60 1.29 -0.97 15.98
C PRO A 60 0.56 0.38 16.04
N GLU A 61 0.72 1.23 15.02
CA GLU A 61 0.08 2.54 14.92
C GLU A 61 -1.46 2.44 15.01
N THR A 62 -2.06 1.44 14.34
CA THR A 62 -3.51 1.20 14.42
C THR A 62 -3.99 0.93 15.85
N PHE A 63 -3.24 0.15 16.63
CA PHE A 63 -3.59 -0.15 18.01
C PHE A 63 -3.31 1.01 18.96
N GLU A 64 -2.26 1.78 18.72
CA GLU A 64 -1.89 2.97 19.48
C GLU A 64 -2.98 4.06 19.31
N GLU A 65 -3.34 4.40 18.10
CA GLU A 65 -4.42 5.34 17.79
C GLU A 65 -5.78 4.90 18.35
N ALA A 66 -6.08 3.61 18.31
CA ALA A 66 -7.29 3.07 18.92
C ALA A 66 -7.27 3.22 20.46
N HIS A 67 -6.12 2.99 21.09
CA HIS A 67 -5.95 3.15 22.53
C HIS A 67 -6.08 4.62 22.96
N GLU A 68 -5.43 5.54 22.27
CA GLU A 68 -5.52 6.98 22.51
C GLU A 68 -6.95 7.52 22.30
N GLY A 69 -7.65 7.00 21.30
CA GLY A 69 -9.07 7.29 21.03
C GLY A 69 -10.04 6.66 22.03
N GLY A 70 -9.56 5.92 23.04
CA GLY A 70 -10.40 5.26 24.06
C GLY A 70 -11.19 4.06 23.56
N ALA A 71 -10.82 3.49 22.41
CA ALA A 71 -11.45 2.31 21.85
C ALA A 71 -11.12 1.04 22.66
N GLY A 72 -12.02 0.07 22.63
CA GLY A 72 -11.76 -1.24 23.23
C GLY A 72 -10.73 -2.03 22.43
N ALA A 73 -10.04 -2.97 23.07
CA ALA A 73 -8.98 -3.77 22.42
C ALA A 73 -9.45 -4.57 21.18
N MET A 74 -10.73 -4.87 21.08
CA MET A 74 -11.32 -5.61 19.95
C MET A 74 -11.77 -4.70 18.79
N ASP A 75 -11.94 -3.40 19.03
CA ASP A 75 -12.45 -2.49 18.02
C ASP A 75 -11.52 -2.37 16.80
N PRO A 76 -10.19 -2.15 16.95
CA PRO A 76 -9.30 -2.12 15.81
C PRO A 76 -9.26 -3.47 15.07
N VAL A 77 -9.34 -4.60 15.79
CA VAL A 77 -9.35 -5.94 15.19
C VAL A 77 -10.55 -6.12 14.27
N LEU A 78 -11.74 -5.67 14.68
CA LEU A 78 -12.96 -5.77 13.86
C LEU A 78 -12.83 -4.98 12.56
N TRP A 79 -12.27 -3.77 12.61
CA TRP A 79 -12.07 -2.95 11.42
C TRP A 79 -10.94 -3.48 10.51
N ILE A 80 -9.87 -4.05 11.07
CA ILE A 80 -8.82 -4.74 10.31
C ILE A 80 -9.44 -5.93 9.56
N VAL A 81 -10.21 -6.76 10.24
CA VAL A 81 -10.91 -7.89 9.61
C VAL A 81 -11.90 -7.39 8.56
N GLY A 82 -12.60 -6.30 8.82
CA GLY A 82 -13.51 -5.65 7.86
C GLY A 82 -12.78 -5.26 6.56
N GLY A 83 -11.65 -4.55 6.67
CA GLY A 83 -10.83 -4.16 5.53
C GLY A 83 -10.31 -5.36 4.73
N PHE A 84 -9.83 -6.39 5.43
CA PHE A 84 -9.41 -7.64 4.81
C PHE A 84 -10.54 -8.31 4.03
N LEU A 85 -11.75 -8.41 4.62
CA LEU A 85 -12.90 -9.03 3.99
C LEU A 85 -13.42 -8.26 2.78
N VAL A 86 -13.33 -6.93 2.79
CA VAL A 86 -13.73 -6.10 1.64
C VAL A 86 -12.88 -6.46 0.42
N VAL A 87 -11.55 -6.54 0.57
CA VAL A 87 -10.67 -6.88 -0.55
C VAL A 87 -10.83 -8.34 -0.97
N LEU A 88 -10.98 -9.26 0.00
CA LEU A 88 -11.28 -10.67 -0.29
C LEU A 88 -12.56 -10.80 -1.13
N PHE A 89 -13.62 -10.06 -0.78
CA PHE A 89 -14.87 -10.07 -1.53
C PHE A 89 -14.68 -9.53 -2.95
N VAL A 90 -13.96 -8.43 -3.10
CA VAL A 90 -13.61 -7.86 -4.41
C VAL A 90 -12.82 -8.88 -5.24
N ASP A 91 -11.82 -9.54 -4.65
CA ASP A 91 -11.01 -10.56 -5.34
C ASP A 91 -11.87 -11.71 -5.87
N VAL A 92 -12.76 -12.24 -5.04
CA VAL A 92 -13.67 -13.31 -5.45
C VAL A 92 -14.57 -12.89 -6.61
N ILE A 93 -15.10 -11.64 -6.57
CA ILE A 93 -15.90 -11.10 -7.68
C ILE A 93 -15.08 -10.97 -8.96
N VAL A 94 -13.89 -10.37 -8.87
CA VAL A 94 -13.00 -10.16 -10.02
C VAL A 94 -12.64 -11.50 -10.65
N LYS A 95 -12.24 -12.49 -9.86
CA LYS A 95 -11.96 -13.85 -10.32
C LYS A 95 -13.16 -14.47 -11.03
N ARG A 96 -14.34 -14.38 -10.42
CA ARG A 96 -15.58 -14.92 -11.01
C ARG A 96 -15.94 -14.24 -12.33
N MET A 97 -15.76 -12.93 -12.44
CA MET A 97 -16.03 -12.18 -13.68
C MET A 97 -15.04 -12.56 -14.79
N HIS A 98 -13.76 -12.78 -14.45
CA HIS A 98 -12.75 -13.21 -15.42
C HIS A 98 -13.00 -14.65 -15.89
N MET A 99 -13.28 -15.59 -15.00
CA MET A 99 -13.59 -16.96 -15.35
C MET A 99 -14.80 -17.08 -16.30
N ASN A 100 -15.81 -16.24 -16.11
CA ASN A 100 -16.98 -16.22 -16.99
C ASN A 100 -16.68 -15.69 -18.42
N LYS A 101 -15.60 -14.95 -18.60
CA LYS A 101 -15.13 -14.45 -19.91
C LYS A 101 -14.24 -15.46 -20.65
N CYS A 102 -13.56 -16.32 -19.94
CA CYS A 102 -12.61 -17.30 -20.47
C CYS A 102 -13.27 -18.69 -20.65
N ALA A 103 -14.42 -18.74 -21.33
CA ALA A 103 -15.08 -20.02 -21.69
C ALA A 103 -14.39 -20.72 -22.88
N CYS A 104 -13.18 -20.33 -23.30
CA CYS A 104 -12.43 -20.89 -24.43
C CYS A 104 -11.27 -21.75 -23.90
N GLU A 105 -11.16 -22.98 -24.44
CA GLU A 105 -10.19 -24.03 -24.05
C GLU A 105 -8.70 -23.72 -24.33
N GLU A 106 -8.36 -22.53 -24.80
CA GLU A 106 -6.99 -22.15 -25.22
C GLU A 106 -6.29 -21.15 -24.30
N CYS A 107 -6.82 -20.86 -23.11
CA CYS A 107 -6.19 -19.92 -22.21
C CYS A 107 -5.05 -20.59 -21.41
N ASP A 108 -3.81 -20.10 -21.53
CA ASP A 108 -2.69 -20.53 -20.71
C ASP A 108 -2.95 -20.09 -19.24
N ASP A 109 -3.28 -21.05 -18.37
CA ASP A 109 -3.74 -20.84 -16.99
C ASP A 109 -2.82 -19.92 -16.14
N LYS A 110 -1.52 -19.89 -16.46
CA LYS A 110 -0.53 -19.10 -15.72
C LYS A 110 -0.60 -17.60 -16.00
N ASP A 111 -0.73 -17.23 -17.26
CA ASP A 111 -0.79 -15.81 -17.66
C ASP A 111 -2.06 -15.11 -17.12
N HIS A 112 -3.18 -15.85 -17.11
CA HIS A 112 -4.43 -15.35 -16.55
C HIS A 112 -4.37 -15.17 -15.04
N LEU A 113 -3.65 -16.04 -14.32
CA LEU A 113 -3.50 -15.91 -12.88
C LEU A 113 -2.74 -14.64 -12.50
N HIS A 114 -1.64 -14.32 -13.19
CA HIS A 114 -0.88 -13.10 -12.98
C HIS A 114 -1.70 -11.84 -13.28
N GLU A 115 -2.51 -11.86 -14.34
CA GLU A 115 -3.36 -10.72 -14.70
C GLU A 115 -4.44 -10.46 -13.63
N VAL A 116 -5.10 -11.51 -13.15
CA VAL A 116 -6.12 -11.39 -12.08
C VAL A 116 -5.48 -10.93 -10.77
N THR A 117 -4.35 -11.50 -10.39
CA THR A 117 -3.61 -11.11 -9.18
C THR A 117 -3.21 -9.64 -9.23
N SER A 118 -2.73 -9.16 -10.39
CA SER A 118 -2.33 -7.75 -10.56
C SER A 118 -3.52 -6.80 -10.47
N LEU A 119 -4.67 -7.17 -11.02
CA LEU A 119 -5.87 -6.35 -10.98
C LEU A 119 -6.46 -6.28 -9.56
N THR A 120 -6.49 -7.40 -8.84
CA THR A 120 -6.95 -7.43 -7.44
C THR A 120 -6.03 -6.64 -6.54
N ALA A 121 -4.71 -6.79 -6.70
CA ALA A 121 -3.73 -5.98 -5.97
C ALA A 121 -3.92 -4.48 -6.27
N PHE A 122 -4.13 -4.11 -7.53
CA PHE A 122 -4.44 -2.72 -7.91
C PHE A 122 -5.67 -2.19 -7.22
N ILE A 123 -6.79 -2.93 -7.23
CA ILE A 123 -8.05 -2.48 -6.60
C ILE A 123 -7.87 -2.35 -5.08
N GLY A 124 -7.28 -3.34 -4.42
CA GLY A 124 -7.03 -3.30 -2.98
C GLY A 124 -6.17 -2.10 -2.59
N LEU A 125 -5.02 -1.92 -3.26
CA LEU A 125 -4.14 -0.79 -3.03
C LEU A 125 -4.77 0.56 -3.43
N ALA A 126 -5.68 0.60 -4.42
CA ALA A 126 -6.41 1.81 -4.78
C ALA A 126 -7.36 2.25 -3.66
N ILE A 127 -8.07 1.31 -3.03
CA ILE A 127 -8.92 1.59 -1.87
C ILE A 127 -8.06 2.10 -0.71
N HIS A 128 -6.94 1.42 -0.41
CA HIS A 128 -5.96 1.86 0.59
C HIS A 128 -5.46 3.28 0.30
N ALA A 129 -5.11 3.58 -0.95
CA ALA A 129 -4.61 4.89 -1.37
C ALA A 129 -5.64 6.04 -1.16
N VAL A 130 -6.94 5.74 -1.23
CA VAL A 130 -7.99 6.72 -0.87
C VAL A 130 -7.95 7.00 0.63
N VAL A 131 -7.79 5.95 1.45
CA VAL A 131 -7.68 6.10 2.91
C VAL A 131 -6.42 6.90 3.29
N ASP A 132 -5.27 6.64 2.64
CA ASP A 132 -4.06 7.45 2.84
C ASP A 132 -4.33 8.95 2.61
N GLY A 133 -5.07 9.28 1.55
CA GLY A 133 -5.43 10.67 1.27
C GLY A 133 -6.30 11.31 2.36
N LEU A 134 -7.24 10.54 2.92
CA LEU A 134 -8.04 10.96 4.05
C LEU A 134 -7.17 11.19 5.30
N VAL A 135 -6.29 10.24 5.62
CA VAL A 135 -5.37 10.34 6.78
C VAL A 135 -4.45 11.56 6.64
N ILE A 136 -3.94 11.86 5.44
CA ILE A 136 -3.14 13.07 5.19
C ILE A 136 -3.95 14.34 5.54
N ALA A 137 -5.18 14.44 5.06
CA ALA A 137 -6.02 15.60 5.32
C ALA A 137 -6.31 15.76 6.82
N LEU A 138 -6.68 14.69 7.51
CA LEU A 138 -6.91 14.68 8.96
C LEU A 138 -5.66 15.08 9.73
N ALA A 139 -4.49 14.52 9.40
CA ALA A 139 -3.24 14.84 10.06
C ALA A 139 -2.87 16.33 9.92
N ILE A 140 -3.11 16.92 8.75
CA ILE A 140 -2.90 18.37 8.54
C ILE A 140 -3.85 19.20 9.43
N GLY A 141 -5.12 18.77 9.57
CA GLY A 141 -6.10 19.42 10.45
C GLY A 141 -5.73 19.35 11.94
N HIS A 142 -5.11 18.25 12.39
CA HIS A 142 -4.71 18.06 13.79
C HIS A 142 -3.38 18.73 14.18
N GLY A 143 -2.64 19.28 13.20
CA GLY A 143 -1.44 20.07 13.45
C GLY A 143 -0.17 19.53 12.82
N GLU A 144 0.86 20.34 12.86
CA GLU A 144 2.09 20.16 12.07
C GLU A 144 2.96 18.99 12.48
N ALA A 145 3.01 18.70 13.78
CA ALA A 145 3.82 17.60 14.30
C ALA A 145 3.29 16.27 13.78
N LEU A 146 1.98 16.03 13.90
CA LEU A 146 1.32 14.84 13.38
C LEU A 146 1.43 14.78 11.85
N ALA A 147 1.21 15.90 11.16
CA ALA A 147 1.36 15.97 9.73
C ALA A 147 2.76 15.52 9.26
N ALA A 148 3.84 15.97 9.91
CA ALA A 148 5.20 15.60 9.54
C ALA A 148 5.47 14.09 9.70
N VAL A 149 5.00 13.49 10.79
CA VAL A 149 5.13 12.04 11.04
C VAL A 149 4.37 11.24 9.97
N VAL A 150 3.12 11.63 9.71
CA VAL A 150 2.27 11.01 8.70
C VAL A 150 2.89 11.13 7.30
N LEU A 151 3.50 12.27 6.97
CA LEU A 151 4.19 12.42 5.67
C LEU A 151 5.30 11.39 5.50
N VAL A 152 6.15 11.22 6.51
CA VAL A 152 7.25 10.25 6.45
C VAL A 152 6.69 8.83 6.34
N GLY A 153 5.75 8.46 7.19
CA GLY A 153 5.11 7.14 7.20
C GLY A 153 4.48 6.82 5.86
N ILE A 154 3.60 7.70 5.35
CA ILE A 154 2.92 7.51 4.06
C ILE A 154 3.92 7.48 2.90
N SER A 155 4.96 8.32 2.91
CA SER A 155 5.98 8.30 1.85
C SER A 155 6.70 6.96 1.76
N LEU A 156 7.04 6.34 2.90
CA LEU A 156 7.72 5.05 2.96
C LEU A 156 6.84 3.92 2.41
N HIS A 157 5.60 3.79 2.91
CA HIS A 157 4.74 2.73 2.41
C HIS A 157 4.22 3.00 0.99
N LYS A 158 4.05 4.25 0.60
CA LYS A 158 3.69 4.59 -0.79
C LYS A 158 4.77 4.19 -1.79
N PHE A 159 6.04 4.33 -1.42
CA PHE A 159 7.12 3.75 -2.23
C PHE A 159 6.94 2.24 -2.40
N ALA A 160 6.67 1.51 -1.31
CA ALA A 160 6.48 0.07 -1.34
C ALA A 160 5.27 -0.35 -2.20
N ASP A 161 4.13 0.34 -2.06
CA ASP A 161 2.89 0.08 -2.80
C ASP A 161 3.11 0.21 -4.31
N VAL A 162 3.67 1.34 -4.73
CA VAL A 162 3.91 1.64 -6.15
C VAL A 162 4.97 0.71 -6.72
N PHE A 163 6.04 0.42 -5.96
CA PHE A 163 7.09 -0.49 -6.36
C PHE A 163 6.57 -1.93 -6.50
N ALA A 164 5.78 -2.41 -5.53
CA ALA A 164 5.15 -3.72 -5.58
C ALA A 164 4.22 -3.86 -6.78
N LEU A 165 3.31 -2.89 -6.95
CA LEU A 165 2.36 -2.87 -8.07
C LEU A 165 3.08 -2.82 -9.42
N SER A 166 4.11 -1.97 -9.57
CA SER A 166 4.92 -1.89 -10.78
C SER A 166 5.64 -3.20 -11.08
N SER A 167 6.15 -3.89 -10.05
CA SER A 167 6.83 -5.18 -10.17
C SER A 167 5.86 -6.28 -10.63
N ILE A 168 4.67 -6.37 -10.03
CA ILE A 168 3.64 -7.36 -10.43
C ILE A 168 3.18 -7.09 -11.87
N PHE A 169 2.90 -5.84 -12.24
CA PHE A 169 2.51 -5.53 -13.62
C PHE A 169 3.58 -5.88 -14.67
N THR A 170 4.84 -5.98 -14.26
CA THR A 170 5.91 -6.42 -15.16
C THR A 170 5.82 -7.91 -15.49
N LEU A 171 5.16 -8.72 -14.64
CA LEU A 171 4.92 -10.15 -14.86
C LEU A 171 3.69 -10.40 -15.77
N THR A 172 2.87 -9.40 -16.03
CA THR A 172 1.65 -9.56 -16.82
C THR A 172 1.90 -9.33 -18.31
N LYS A 173 1.04 -9.91 -19.16
CA LYS A 173 0.99 -9.64 -20.61
C LYS A 173 0.15 -8.41 -20.96
N ILE A 174 -0.29 -7.62 -19.97
CA ILE A 174 -1.07 -6.41 -20.21
C ILE A 174 -0.26 -5.42 -21.08
N GLU A 175 -0.94 -4.81 -22.03
CA GLU A 175 -0.32 -3.81 -22.91
C GLU A 175 0.34 -2.68 -22.12
N LYS A 176 1.56 -2.30 -22.50
CA LYS A 176 2.34 -1.24 -21.84
C LYS A 176 1.57 0.07 -21.66
N LYS A 177 0.69 0.41 -22.61
CA LYS A 177 -0.17 1.62 -22.48
C LYS A 177 -1.18 1.47 -21.35
N LYS A 178 -1.85 0.33 -21.25
CA LYS A 178 -2.81 0.06 -20.17
C LYS A 178 -2.13 0.03 -18.83
N THR A 179 -0.98 -0.65 -18.70
CA THR A 179 -0.16 -0.64 -17.49
C THR A 179 0.23 0.78 -17.09
N LEU A 180 0.63 1.62 -18.03
CA LEU A 180 0.97 3.02 -17.74
C LEU A 180 -0.24 3.79 -17.22
N VAL A 181 -1.42 3.60 -17.82
CA VAL A 181 -2.67 4.25 -17.37
C VAL A 181 -3.02 3.80 -15.95
N PHE A 182 -2.95 2.50 -15.64
CA PHE A 182 -3.17 1.99 -14.28
C PHE A 182 -2.19 2.59 -13.28
N MET A 183 -0.90 2.66 -13.62
CA MET A 183 0.11 3.24 -12.74
C MET A 183 -0.11 4.74 -12.51
N ILE A 184 -0.42 5.51 -13.55
CA ILE A 184 -0.73 6.94 -13.40
C ILE A 184 -1.98 7.13 -12.55
N ALA A 185 -3.04 6.37 -12.83
CA ALA A 185 -4.27 6.41 -12.03
C ALA A 185 -3.95 6.13 -10.55
N PHE A 186 -3.20 5.07 -10.25
CA PHE A 186 -2.82 4.69 -8.90
C PHE A 186 -2.03 5.79 -8.17
N ILE A 187 -1.02 6.38 -8.84
CA ILE A 187 -0.19 7.46 -8.28
C ILE A 187 -1.03 8.69 -7.94
N LEU A 188 -2.08 8.98 -8.71
CA LEU A 188 -2.94 10.15 -8.52
C LEU A 188 -4.03 9.95 -7.46
N ILE A 189 -4.37 8.72 -7.07
CA ILE A 189 -5.46 8.46 -6.12
C ILE A 189 -5.23 9.16 -4.79
N THR A 190 -4.07 8.96 -4.16
CA THR A 190 -3.75 9.56 -2.84
C THR A 190 -3.75 11.09 -2.88
N PRO A 191 -3.07 11.77 -3.82
CA PRO A 191 -3.17 13.22 -3.98
C PRO A 191 -4.60 13.73 -4.18
N VAL A 192 -5.36 13.09 -5.04
CA VAL A 192 -6.75 13.50 -5.31
C VAL A 192 -7.62 13.29 -4.08
N ALA A 193 -7.49 12.15 -3.40
CA ALA A 193 -8.22 11.86 -2.17
C ALA A 193 -7.88 12.88 -1.07
N ALA A 194 -6.59 13.23 -0.87
CA ALA A 194 -6.17 14.23 0.10
C ALA A 194 -6.77 15.61 -0.20
N ILE A 195 -6.73 16.05 -1.45
CA ILE A 195 -7.32 17.33 -1.87
C ILE A 195 -8.85 17.34 -1.64
N LEU A 196 -9.53 16.24 -1.98
CA LEU A 196 -10.98 16.13 -1.81
C LEU A 196 -11.41 16.00 -0.34
N SER A 197 -10.56 15.44 0.51
CA SER A 197 -10.84 15.28 1.95
C SER A 197 -10.62 16.58 2.73
N MET A 198 -9.75 17.47 2.27
CA MET A 198 -9.40 18.71 2.99
C MET A 198 -10.60 19.60 3.34
N PRO A 199 -11.59 19.84 2.45
CA PRO A 199 -12.76 20.67 2.77
C PRO A 199 -13.72 20.05 3.78
N VAL A 200 -13.61 18.76 4.07
CA VAL A 200 -14.52 18.04 4.97
C VAL A 200 -13.84 17.63 6.29
N VAL A 201 -12.58 18.03 6.50
CA VAL A 201 -11.82 17.72 7.73
C VAL A 201 -12.58 18.15 8.97
N ASP A 202 -13.10 19.40 9.00
CA ASP A 202 -13.84 19.94 10.15
C ASP A 202 -15.10 19.09 10.51
N ILE A 203 -15.69 18.41 9.52
CA ILE A 203 -16.83 17.50 9.73
C ILE A 203 -16.36 16.16 10.27
N LEU A 204 -15.12 15.79 9.99
CA LEU A 204 -14.50 14.51 10.34
C LEU A 204 -13.64 14.59 11.61
N GLU A 205 -13.54 15.78 12.26
CA GLU A 205 -12.76 15.94 13.50
C GLU A 205 -13.16 14.98 14.62
N ASP A 206 -14.48 14.66 14.71
CA ASP A 206 -15.00 13.67 15.67
C ASP A 206 -14.84 12.22 15.17
N PHE A 207 -14.34 12.00 13.96
CA PHE A 207 -14.22 10.66 13.40
C PHE A 207 -12.94 10.01 13.92
N ALA A 208 -13.08 8.89 14.60
CA ALA A 208 -11.95 8.18 15.17
C ALA A 208 -10.96 7.75 14.09
N ILE A 209 -9.78 8.37 14.04
CA ILE A 209 -8.72 8.17 13.03
C ILE A 209 -8.31 6.70 12.93
N PHE A 210 -8.37 5.94 14.04
CA PHE A 210 -8.02 4.54 14.04
C PHE A 210 -8.90 3.69 13.10
N ILE A 211 -10.16 4.09 12.80
CA ILE A 211 -11.06 3.32 11.94
C ILE A 211 -10.54 3.22 10.51
N PRO A 212 -10.31 4.35 9.78
CA PRO A 212 -9.73 4.27 8.45
C PRO A 212 -8.34 3.62 8.45
N LEU A 213 -7.52 3.86 9.47
CA LEU A 213 -6.22 3.25 9.62
C LEU A 213 -6.31 1.72 9.78
N ALA A 214 -7.24 1.23 10.61
CA ALA A 214 -7.50 -0.19 10.80
C ALA A 214 -8.02 -0.87 9.52
N VAL A 215 -8.95 -0.22 8.79
CA VAL A 215 -9.41 -0.71 7.49
C VAL A 215 -8.26 -0.77 6.49
N ALA A 216 -7.43 0.27 6.41
CA ALA A 216 -6.24 0.30 5.56
C ALA A 216 -5.26 -0.83 5.90
N THR A 217 -5.01 -1.07 7.19
CA THR A 217 -4.17 -2.17 7.70
C THR A 217 -4.70 -3.53 7.25
N GLY A 218 -6.02 -3.74 7.31
CA GLY A 218 -6.67 -4.96 6.83
C GLY A 218 -6.53 -5.17 5.32
N ILE A 219 -6.69 -4.11 4.54
CA ILE A 219 -6.47 -4.12 3.08
C ILE A 219 -5.01 -4.48 2.76
N PHE A 220 -4.08 -3.83 3.47
CA PHE A 220 -2.65 -4.05 3.32
C PHE A 220 -2.27 -5.50 3.67
N MET A 221 -2.86 -6.04 4.73
CA MET A 221 -2.70 -7.43 5.15
C MET A 221 -3.15 -8.40 4.04
N TYR A 222 -4.29 -8.14 3.41
CA TYR A 222 -4.77 -8.96 2.28
C TYR A 222 -3.78 -8.93 1.11
N VAL A 223 -3.38 -7.75 0.67
CA VAL A 223 -2.48 -7.59 -0.48
C VAL A 223 -1.12 -8.21 -0.20
N GLY A 224 -0.53 -7.97 0.97
CA GLY A 224 0.78 -8.49 1.34
C GLY A 224 0.80 -10.02 1.42
N ILE A 225 -0.15 -10.60 2.12
CA ILE A 225 -0.15 -12.05 2.41
C ILE A 225 -0.76 -12.84 1.26
N TYR A 226 -1.84 -12.36 0.65
CA TYR A 226 -2.59 -13.12 -0.33
C TYR A 226 -2.14 -12.86 -1.78
N SER A 227 -1.69 -11.66 -2.10
CA SER A 227 -1.29 -11.31 -3.47
C SER A 227 0.23 -11.36 -3.66
N LEU A 228 0.99 -10.64 -2.81
CA LEU A 228 2.43 -10.49 -2.99
C LEU A 228 3.23 -11.72 -2.57
N LEU A 229 2.92 -12.28 -1.40
CA LEU A 229 3.70 -13.37 -0.85
C LEU A 229 3.64 -14.65 -1.70
N PRO A 230 2.48 -15.13 -2.19
CA PRO A 230 2.42 -16.28 -3.09
C PRO A 230 3.17 -16.04 -4.39
N GLU A 231 3.10 -14.83 -4.95
CA GLU A 231 3.81 -14.44 -6.17
C GLU A 231 5.34 -14.48 -5.97
N ALA A 232 5.83 -14.05 -4.81
CA ALA A 232 7.25 -14.11 -4.46
C ALA A 232 7.81 -15.54 -4.43
N PHE A 233 6.95 -16.55 -4.18
CA PHE A 233 7.32 -17.97 -4.11
C PHE A 233 6.86 -18.79 -5.32
N HIS A 234 6.37 -18.17 -6.36
CA HIS A 234 5.86 -18.86 -7.55
C HIS A 234 6.93 -19.73 -8.20
N GLU A 235 8.18 -19.30 -8.26
CA GLU A 235 9.34 -20.04 -8.78
C GLU A 235 9.94 -20.97 -7.72
N ARG A 236 9.57 -22.27 -7.75
CA ARG A 236 10.07 -23.28 -6.78
C ARG A 236 11.60 -23.39 -6.71
N ARG A 237 12.29 -23.15 -7.84
CA ARG A 237 13.76 -23.31 -7.92
C ARG A 237 14.52 -22.29 -7.09
N ASP A 238 13.97 -21.11 -6.90
CA ASP A 238 14.60 -20.00 -6.18
C ASP A 238 13.92 -19.68 -4.83
N SER A 239 13.03 -20.55 -4.34
CA SER A 239 12.22 -20.31 -3.14
C SER A 239 13.03 -19.94 -1.88
N LEU A 240 14.21 -20.54 -1.69
CA LEU A 240 15.10 -20.18 -0.58
C LEU A 240 15.71 -18.78 -0.74
N LYS A 241 16.00 -18.36 -1.98
CA LYS A 241 16.50 -17.01 -2.24
C LYS A 241 15.37 -15.99 -2.05
N SER A 242 14.18 -16.29 -2.55
CA SER A 242 12.98 -15.48 -2.31
C SER A 242 12.73 -15.33 -0.82
N LEU A 243 12.80 -16.41 -0.04
CA LEU A 243 12.66 -16.34 1.42
C LEU A 243 13.71 -15.44 2.06
N ALA A 244 14.98 -15.59 1.69
CA ALA A 244 16.05 -14.74 2.23
C ALA A 244 15.82 -13.25 1.91
N ILE A 245 15.32 -12.93 0.70
CA ILE A 245 15.02 -11.57 0.27
C ILE A 245 13.79 -11.01 1.00
N VAL A 246 12.72 -11.80 1.15
CA VAL A 246 11.54 -11.41 1.95
C VAL A 246 11.96 -11.09 3.39
N VAL A 247 12.73 -11.99 4.02
CA VAL A 247 13.23 -11.76 5.39
C VAL A 247 14.12 -10.52 5.46
N ALA A 248 15.00 -10.31 4.49
CA ALA A 248 15.84 -9.11 4.43
C ALA A 248 15.01 -7.83 4.32
N GLY A 249 13.92 -7.83 3.52
CA GLY A 249 12.99 -6.71 3.41
C GLY A 249 12.27 -6.43 4.73
N ILE A 250 11.77 -7.47 5.40
CA ILE A 250 11.13 -7.34 6.72
C ILE A 250 12.11 -6.76 7.74
N VAL A 251 13.33 -7.31 7.82
CA VAL A 251 14.35 -6.85 8.77
C VAL A 251 14.76 -5.41 8.49
N ALA A 252 14.91 -5.04 7.23
CA ALA A 252 15.27 -3.65 6.87
C ALA A 252 14.21 -2.66 7.37
N ILE A 253 12.92 -2.95 7.18
CA ILE A 253 11.83 -2.10 7.68
C ILE A 253 11.74 -2.13 9.20
N ALA A 254 11.92 -3.29 9.84
CA ALA A 254 11.96 -3.39 11.31
C ALA A 254 13.05 -2.50 11.91
N LEU A 255 14.25 -2.50 11.32
CA LEU A 255 15.34 -1.62 11.75
C LEU A 255 15.00 -0.13 11.56
N ILE A 256 14.39 0.22 10.42
CA ILE A 256 13.92 1.60 10.19
C ILE A 256 12.87 2.00 11.23
N ALA A 257 11.89 1.14 11.50
CA ALA A 257 10.82 1.41 12.47
C ALA A 257 11.39 1.61 13.89
N ILE A 258 12.36 0.77 14.31
CA ILE A 258 13.03 0.92 15.62
C ILE A 258 13.79 2.24 15.67
N LEU A 259 14.58 2.58 14.64
CA LEU A 259 15.36 3.82 14.61
C LEU A 259 14.47 5.08 14.62
N LEU A 260 13.30 5.01 13.98
CA LEU A 260 12.32 6.11 13.99
C LEU A 260 11.59 6.17 15.34
N GLY A 261 11.24 5.03 15.94
CA GLY A 261 10.58 4.96 17.24
C GLY A 261 11.48 5.50 18.37
N ASP A 262 12.77 5.18 18.38
CA ASP A 262 13.73 5.73 19.34
C ASP A 262 13.91 7.25 19.21
N ALA A 263 13.69 7.81 18.01
CA ALA A 263 13.77 9.26 17.78
C ALA A 263 12.56 10.04 18.34
N HIS A 264 11.45 9.35 18.66
CA HIS A 264 10.20 9.96 19.20
C HIS A 264 10.04 9.72 20.70
N GLY A 265 10.89 8.90 21.32
CA GLY A 265 10.86 8.54 22.75
C GLY A 265 11.62 9.50 23.69
N HIS A 266 11.98 10.73 23.25
CA HIS A 266 12.64 11.76 24.10
C HIS A 266 11.94 13.11 24.03
#